data_13538bce0909a07e9bbfc5db850dc6e3
#
_entry.id   13538bce0909a07e9bbfc5db850dc6e3
#
_cell.length_a   1.000
_cell.length_b   1.000
_cell.length_c   1.000
_cell.angle_alpha   90.00
_cell.angle_beta   90.00
_cell.angle_gamma   90.00
#
_symmetry.space_group_name_H-M   'P 1'
#
loop_
_entity.id
_entity.type
_entity.pdbx_description
1 polymer ?
#
loop_
_entity_poly.entity_id
_entity_poly.type
_entity_poly.pdbx_seq_one_letter_code
_entity_poly.pdbx_strand_id
1 'polypeptide(L)'
;MGQKVHPNGIRVGVIKDWNSKWYADSKNFADYLVEDHKIREYVKKKLFISGISKIEIERTAKFVKVNVYTAKPGLVIGKGGNLSEALKAELEKMINKEVNLNIVEVKNIDTDAQLVAESIAGQLERRISFRRAMKQSMQKAMKAGALGIKTAVSGRLGGADMARTEFYKEGTIPLQTLRADIDYGFYEADTTYGKIGVKVWIYKGEVLPTKKVEGGDK
;
A
#
# COMPACT_ATOMS: atom_id res chain seq x y z
N MET A 1 26.07 1.62 -11.17
CA MET A 1 24.96 0.76 -10.73
C MET A 1 23.74 1.11 -11.55
N GLY A 2 23.02 0.10 -12.09
CA GLY A 2 21.86 0.33 -12.93
C GLY A 2 20.64 0.87 -12.17
N GLN A 3 19.72 1.45 -12.91
CA GLN A 3 18.40 1.90 -12.41
C GLN A 3 17.62 0.72 -11.82
N LYS A 4 16.86 0.99 -10.73
CA LYS A 4 16.01 -0.02 -10.09
C LYS A 4 14.57 0.20 -10.51
N VAL A 5 13.96 -0.84 -11.06
CA VAL A 5 12.55 -0.83 -11.47
C VAL A 5 11.66 -0.89 -10.23
N HIS A 6 10.48 -0.28 -10.32
CA HIS A 6 9.46 -0.34 -9.26
C HIS A 6 9.00 -1.80 -9.05
N PRO A 7 9.06 -2.36 -7.84
CA PRO A 7 8.80 -3.79 -7.61
C PRO A 7 7.40 -4.25 -8.01
N ASN A 8 6.38 -3.41 -7.76
CA ASN A 8 5.02 -3.71 -8.17
C ASN A 8 4.87 -3.57 -9.69
N GLY A 9 5.44 -2.51 -10.30
CA GLY A 9 5.31 -2.25 -11.74
C GLY A 9 5.85 -3.38 -12.62
N ILE A 10 6.99 -3.97 -12.27
CA ILE A 10 7.57 -5.08 -13.04
C ILE A 10 6.76 -6.38 -12.93
N ARG A 11 5.89 -6.50 -11.92
CA ARG A 11 5.06 -7.68 -11.64
C ARG A 11 3.61 -7.53 -12.07
N VAL A 12 3.21 -6.36 -12.53
CA VAL A 12 1.88 -6.13 -13.09
C VAL A 12 1.70 -6.98 -14.34
N GLY A 13 0.58 -7.70 -14.41
CA GLY A 13 0.29 -8.63 -15.50
C GLY A 13 0.96 -10.01 -15.38
N VAL A 14 1.86 -10.21 -14.41
CA VAL A 14 2.48 -11.53 -14.12
C VAL A 14 1.86 -12.15 -12.88
N ILE A 15 2.02 -11.52 -11.72
CA ILE A 15 1.49 -11.98 -10.43
C ILE A 15 0.66 -10.92 -9.70
N LYS A 16 0.78 -9.65 -10.09
CA LYS A 16 0.03 -8.54 -9.52
C LYS A 16 -0.89 -7.92 -10.56
N ASP A 17 -2.02 -7.43 -10.08
CA ASP A 17 -2.98 -6.66 -10.85
C ASP A 17 -2.88 -5.19 -10.46
N TRP A 18 -3.47 -4.30 -11.27
CA TRP A 18 -3.53 -2.86 -10.99
C TRP A 18 -4.63 -2.51 -10.02
N ASN A 19 -4.47 -1.34 -9.39
CA ASN A 19 -5.43 -0.88 -8.38
C ASN A 19 -6.67 -0.17 -8.98
N SER A 20 -6.59 0.26 -10.24
CA SER A 20 -7.72 0.85 -10.97
C SER A 20 -8.18 -0.15 -12.02
N LYS A 21 -9.35 -0.77 -11.78
CA LYS A 21 -9.91 -1.85 -12.61
C LYS A 21 -11.04 -1.31 -13.46
N TRP A 22 -10.69 -0.49 -14.46
CA TRP A 22 -11.65 0.07 -15.40
C TRP A 22 -10.97 0.40 -16.73
N TYR A 23 -11.80 0.53 -17.76
CA TYR A 23 -11.42 1.00 -19.08
C TYR A 23 -12.30 2.21 -19.43
N ALA A 24 -11.75 3.19 -20.14
CA ALA A 24 -12.46 4.35 -20.63
C ALA A 24 -11.91 4.77 -21.98
N ASP A 25 -12.78 5.40 -22.80
CA ASP A 25 -12.39 6.06 -24.04
C ASP A 25 -11.47 7.24 -23.77
N SER A 26 -10.68 7.62 -24.77
CA SER A 26 -9.70 8.71 -24.66
C SER A 26 -10.32 10.04 -24.19
N LYS A 27 -11.60 10.29 -24.48
CA LYS A 27 -12.32 11.51 -24.07
C LYS A 27 -12.56 11.57 -22.54
N ASN A 28 -12.91 10.43 -21.93
CA ASN A 28 -13.30 10.36 -20.52
C ASN A 28 -12.16 9.89 -19.61
N PHE A 29 -11.05 9.42 -20.19
CA PHE A 29 -9.94 8.82 -19.45
C PHE A 29 -9.32 9.80 -18.44
N ALA A 30 -9.07 11.03 -18.87
CA ALA A 30 -8.46 12.07 -18.04
C ALA A 30 -9.32 12.41 -16.82
N ASP A 31 -10.63 12.56 -17.03
CA ASP A 31 -11.56 12.90 -15.95
C ASP A 31 -11.64 11.78 -14.91
N TYR A 32 -11.74 10.52 -15.36
CA TYR A 32 -11.78 9.38 -14.46
C TYR A 32 -10.48 9.19 -13.66
N LEU A 33 -9.33 9.47 -14.28
CA LEU A 33 -8.05 9.42 -13.61
C LEU A 33 -7.93 10.47 -12.49
N VAL A 34 -8.38 11.70 -12.78
CA VAL A 34 -8.41 12.80 -11.80
C VAL A 34 -9.41 12.50 -10.67
N GLU A 35 -10.58 11.96 -10.99
CA GLU A 35 -11.56 11.51 -9.98
C GLU A 35 -10.95 10.42 -9.08
N ASP A 36 -10.29 9.39 -9.64
CA ASP A 36 -9.64 8.33 -8.87
C ASP A 36 -8.56 8.87 -7.94
N HIS A 37 -7.77 9.83 -8.40
CA HIS A 37 -6.74 10.46 -7.58
C HIS A 37 -7.38 11.19 -6.39
N LYS A 38 -8.42 11.99 -6.62
CA LYS A 38 -9.16 12.70 -5.57
C LYS A 38 -9.76 11.73 -4.54
N ILE A 39 -10.37 10.62 -5.01
CA ILE A 39 -10.91 9.58 -4.12
C ILE A 39 -9.81 9.01 -3.21
N ARG A 40 -8.67 8.62 -3.80
CA ARG A 40 -7.56 8.03 -3.05
C ARG A 40 -6.99 8.99 -2.01
N GLU A 41 -6.75 10.24 -2.38
CA GLU A 41 -6.26 11.26 -1.45
C GLU A 41 -7.24 11.52 -0.31
N TYR A 42 -8.53 11.70 -0.66
CA TYR A 42 -9.57 11.98 0.32
C TYR A 42 -9.74 10.86 1.33
N VAL A 43 -9.86 9.61 0.84
CA VAL A 43 -10.00 8.42 1.69
C VAL A 43 -8.76 8.24 2.56
N LYS A 44 -7.57 8.37 2.00
CA LYS A 44 -6.31 8.24 2.75
C LYS A 44 -6.17 9.30 3.83
N LYS A 45 -6.51 10.56 3.52
CA LYS A 45 -6.44 11.67 4.47
C LYS A 45 -7.44 11.51 5.62
N LYS A 46 -8.68 11.12 5.31
CA LYS A 46 -9.75 10.98 6.31
C LYS A 46 -9.56 9.77 7.22
N LEU A 47 -9.09 8.66 6.66
CA LEU A 47 -8.95 7.38 7.36
C LEU A 47 -7.51 7.03 7.71
N PHE A 48 -6.62 8.02 7.81
CA PHE A 48 -5.19 7.80 8.10
C PHE A 48 -4.96 6.96 9.38
N ILE A 49 -5.72 7.22 10.44
CA ILE A 49 -5.62 6.51 11.73
C ILE A 49 -5.97 5.02 11.62
N SER A 50 -6.78 4.65 10.63
CA SER A 50 -7.23 3.27 10.42
C SER A 50 -6.17 2.39 9.75
N GLY A 51 -5.10 2.97 9.22
CA GLY A 51 -4.04 2.27 8.50
C GLY A 51 -4.55 1.66 7.19
N ILE A 52 -4.44 2.42 6.10
CA ILE A 52 -4.88 1.98 4.77
C ILE A 52 -3.70 1.37 4.02
N SER A 53 -3.83 0.10 3.65
CA SER A 53 -2.85 -0.61 2.82
C SER A 53 -2.95 -0.18 1.35
N LYS A 54 -4.11 -0.41 0.75
CA LYS A 54 -4.39 -0.07 -0.66
C LYS A 54 -5.86 0.28 -0.87
N ILE A 55 -6.13 1.00 -1.94
CA ILE A 55 -7.47 1.35 -2.39
C ILE A 55 -7.62 0.87 -3.83
N GLU A 56 -8.54 -0.05 -4.07
CA GLU A 56 -8.89 -0.51 -5.41
C GLU A 56 -10.18 0.16 -5.86
N ILE A 57 -10.21 0.61 -7.11
CA ILE A 57 -11.35 1.29 -7.70
C ILE A 57 -11.79 0.54 -8.95
N GLU A 58 -13.03 0.09 -8.94
CA GLU A 58 -13.69 -0.53 -10.07
C GLU A 58 -14.79 0.41 -10.57
N ARG A 59 -14.83 0.67 -11.88
CA ARG A 59 -15.85 1.54 -12.47
C ARG A 59 -16.74 0.76 -13.41
N THR A 60 -18.03 0.95 -13.24
CA THR A 60 -19.07 0.53 -14.17
C THR A 60 -19.78 1.76 -14.74
N ALA A 61 -20.63 1.58 -15.73
CA ALA A 61 -21.36 2.69 -16.33
C ALA A 61 -22.21 3.49 -15.32
N LYS A 62 -22.78 2.81 -14.31
CA LYS A 62 -23.73 3.41 -13.36
C LYS A 62 -23.12 3.78 -12.00
N PHE A 63 -22.18 2.99 -11.50
CA PHE A 63 -21.62 3.15 -10.14
C PHE A 63 -20.10 2.96 -10.10
N VAL A 64 -19.49 3.50 -9.06
CA VAL A 64 -18.06 3.35 -8.73
C VAL A 64 -17.95 2.51 -7.48
N LYS A 65 -17.25 1.38 -7.56
CA LYS A 65 -16.97 0.53 -6.41
C LYS A 65 -15.58 0.83 -5.88
N VAL A 66 -15.51 1.18 -4.60
CA VAL A 66 -14.25 1.51 -3.91
C VAL A 66 -14.00 0.46 -2.84
N ASN A 67 -12.97 -0.37 -3.03
CA ASN A 67 -12.54 -1.37 -2.04
C ASN A 67 -11.39 -0.78 -1.22
N VAL A 68 -11.60 -0.55 0.06
CA VAL A 68 -10.61 0.00 0.99
C VAL A 68 -10.05 -1.13 1.85
N TYR A 69 -8.76 -1.41 1.69
CA TYR A 69 -8.03 -2.39 2.51
C TYR A 69 -7.43 -1.69 3.72
N THR A 70 -7.88 -2.06 4.91
CA THR A 70 -7.50 -1.40 6.17
C THR A 70 -7.07 -2.39 7.24
N ALA A 71 -6.16 -1.94 8.11
CA ALA A 71 -5.73 -2.70 9.28
C ALA A 71 -6.79 -2.72 10.40
N LYS A 72 -7.65 -1.68 10.46
CA LYS A 72 -8.64 -1.52 11.54
C LYS A 72 -10.02 -1.20 10.96
N PRO A 73 -10.75 -2.20 10.45
CA PRO A 73 -12.05 -1.99 9.81
C PRO A 73 -13.08 -1.35 10.74
N GLY A 74 -13.05 -1.67 12.03
CA GLY A 74 -13.98 -1.11 13.02
C GLY A 74 -13.92 0.43 13.13
N LEU A 75 -12.74 1.04 12.92
CA LEU A 75 -12.60 2.50 12.92
C LEU A 75 -13.19 3.15 11.65
N VAL A 76 -13.22 2.42 10.55
CA VAL A 76 -13.79 2.90 9.28
C VAL A 76 -15.30 2.76 9.28
N ILE A 77 -15.83 1.65 9.80
CA ILE A 77 -17.26 1.37 9.85
C ILE A 77 -17.93 2.28 10.89
N GLY A 78 -17.31 2.43 12.07
CA GLY A 78 -17.86 3.18 13.18
C GLY A 78 -19.02 2.47 13.88
N LYS A 79 -19.61 3.13 14.86
CA LYS A 79 -20.77 2.60 15.58
C LYS A 79 -21.99 2.56 14.65
N GLY A 80 -22.55 1.36 14.44
CA GLY A 80 -23.74 1.17 13.60
C GLY A 80 -23.57 1.49 12.13
N GLY A 81 -22.33 1.62 11.61
CA GLY A 81 -22.10 1.93 10.19
C GLY A 81 -22.12 3.41 9.83
N ASN A 82 -22.37 4.31 10.77
CA ASN A 82 -22.55 5.75 10.51
C ASN A 82 -21.34 6.41 9.82
N LEU A 83 -20.10 6.00 10.14
CA LEU A 83 -18.92 6.60 9.52
C LEU A 83 -18.73 6.15 8.07
N SER A 84 -19.06 4.90 7.77
CA SER A 84 -18.99 4.38 6.39
C SER A 84 -20.07 4.99 5.51
N GLU A 85 -21.28 5.20 6.02
CA GLU A 85 -22.36 5.87 5.30
C GLU A 85 -22.05 7.36 5.06
N ALA A 86 -21.53 8.06 6.06
CA ALA A 86 -21.09 9.45 5.90
C ALA A 86 -19.98 9.57 4.87
N LEU A 87 -18.99 8.66 4.89
CA LEU A 87 -17.91 8.62 3.89
C LEU A 87 -18.46 8.36 2.49
N LYS A 88 -19.41 7.42 2.35
CA LYS A 88 -20.09 7.12 1.09
C LYS A 88 -20.77 8.36 0.54
N ALA A 89 -21.60 9.04 1.34
CA ALA A 89 -22.32 10.25 0.93
C ALA A 89 -21.39 11.40 0.51
N GLU A 90 -20.24 11.55 1.17
CA GLU A 90 -19.24 12.55 0.79
C GLU A 90 -18.56 12.22 -0.55
N LEU A 91 -18.22 10.94 -0.78
CA LEU A 91 -17.67 10.48 -2.05
C LEU A 91 -18.68 10.63 -3.19
N GLU A 92 -19.96 10.32 -2.98
CA GLU A 92 -21.02 10.51 -3.97
C GLU A 92 -21.19 11.99 -4.36
N LYS A 93 -21.12 12.90 -3.39
CA LYS A 93 -21.13 14.35 -3.66
C LYS A 93 -19.92 14.83 -4.46
N MET A 94 -18.75 14.20 -4.24
CA MET A 94 -17.52 14.58 -4.93
C MET A 94 -17.51 14.14 -6.41
N ILE A 95 -18.10 12.96 -6.69
CA ILE A 95 -18.00 12.30 -8.00
C ILE A 95 -19.29 12.51 -8.82
N ASN A 96 -20.40 12.89 -8.17
CA ASN A 96 -21.75 12.95 -8.77
C ASN A 96 -22.21 11.61 -9.38
N LYS A 97 -21.77 10.48 -8.76
CA LYS A 97 -22.15 9.12 -9.18
C LYS A 97 -22.40 8.29 -7.93
N GLU A 98 -23.18 7.24 -8.07
CA GLU A 98 -23.39 6.27 -7.00
C GLU A 98 -22.08 5.56 -6.63
N VAL A 99 -21.78 5.50 -5.32
CA VAL A 99 -20.55 4.87 -4.81
C VAL A 99 -20.89 3.64 -3.96
N ASN A 100 -20.27 2.52 -4.29
CA ASN A 100 -20.30 1.31 -3.48
C ASN A 100 -18.99 1.20 -2.69
N LEU A 101 -19.05 1.38 -1.38
CA LEU A 101 -17.89 1.33 -0.49
C LEU A 101 -17.79 -0.06 0.16
N ASN A 102 -16.70 -0.78 -0.13
CA ASN A 102 -16.38 -2.05 0.51
C ASN A 102 -15.15 -1.88 1.41
N ILE A 103 -15.25 -2.36 2.64
CA ILE A 103 -14.17 -2.34 3.62
C ILE A 103 -13.65 -3.76 3.76
N VAL A 104 -12.37 -3.96 3.46
CA VAL A 104 -11.70 -5.26 3.52
C VAL A 104 -10.62 -5.21 4.59
N GLU A 105 -10.63 -6.19 5.49
CA GLU A 105 -9.62 -6.30 6.53
C GLU A 105 -8.32 -6.88 5.99
N VAL A 106 -7.19 -6.27 6.38
CA VAL A 106 -5.84 -6.79 6.15
C VAL A 106 -5.48 -7.70 7.33
N LYS A 107 -5.50 -9.01 7.11
CA LYS A 107 -5.26 -10.00 8.18
C LYS A 107 -3.89 -9.85 8.85
N ASN A 108 -2.83 -9.64 8.07
CA ASN A 108 -1.45 -9.57 8.56
C ASN A 108 -0.86 -8.18 8.31
N ILE A 109 -0.97 -7.31 9.31
CA ILE A 109 -0.49 -5.92 9.24
C ILE A 109 1.03 -5.86 9.08
N ASP A 110 1.76 -6.71 9.79
CA ASP A 110 3.23 -6.72 9.80
C ASP A 110 3.85 -7.28 8.52
N THR A 111 3.08 -7.92 7.64
CA THR A 111 3.53 -8.38 6.32
C THR A 111 3.05 -7.51 5.16
N ASP A 112 2.37 -6.40 5.46
CA ASP A 112 1.97 -5.40 4.47
C ASP A 112 3.01 -4.28 4.41
N ALA A 113 3.65 -4.11 3.25
CA ALA A 113 4.77 -3.19 3.11
C ALA A 113 4.37 -1.71 3.30
N GLN A 114 3.14 -1.33 2.91
CA GLN A 114 2.67 0.04 3.06
C GLN A 114 2.42 0.39 4.53
N LEU A 115 1.77 -0.52 5.27
CA LEU A 115 1.49 -0.32 6.70
C LEU A 115 2.78 -0.32 7.53
N VAL A 116 3.74 -1.15 7.18
CA VAL A 116 5.06 -1.16 7.83
C VAL A 116 5.81 0.15 7.53
N ALA A 117 5.77 0.67 6.29
CA ALA A 117 6.39 1.95 5.96
C ALA A 117 5.76 3.11 6.75
N GLU A 118 4.45 3.16 6.85
CA GLU A 118 3.72 4.15 7.66
C GLU A 118 4.04 4.03 9.15
N SER A 119 4.18 2.81 9.66
CA SER A 119 4.58 2.57 11.06
C SER A 119 5.99 3.06 11.36
N ILE A 120 6.95 2.84 10.45
CA ILE A 120 8.33 3.34 10.59
C ILE A 120 8.31 4.87 10.53
N ALA A 121 7.59 5.48 9.58
CA ALA A 121 7.49 6.92 9.44
C ALA A 121 6.91 7.58 10.71
N GLY A 122 5.80 7.05 11.25
CA GLY A 122 5.23 7.55 12.50
C GLY A 122 6.15 7.41 13.72
N GLN A 123 7.05 6.42 13.74
CA GLN A 123 8.08 6.30 14.77
C GLN A 123 9.17 7.39 14.60
N LEU A 124 9.56 7.70 13.35
CA LEU A 124 10.53 8.76 13.06
C LEU A 124 10.00 10.15 13.44
N GLU A 125 8.72 10.42 13.17
CA GLU A 125 8.04 11.66 13.57
C GLU A 125 8.02 11.84 15.11
N ARG A 126 7.89 10.73 15.83
CA ARG A 126 8.00 10.67 17.30
C ARG A 126 9.44 10.72 17.82
N ARG A 127 10.43 11.03 16.95
CA ARG A 127 11.86 11.14 17.28
C ARG A 127 12.49 9.84 17.79
N ILE A 128 11.94 8.68 17.43
CA ILE A 128 12.59 7.39 17.71
C ILE A 128 13.78 7.23 16.76
N SER A 129 14.88 6.69 17.27
CA SER A 129 16.07 6.43 16.44
C SER A 129 15.71 5.56 15.23
N PHE A 130 16.08 6.00 14.02
CA PHE A 130 15.78 5.30 12.77
C PHE A 130 16.31 3.85 12.78
N ARG A 131 17.47 3.60 13.40
CA ARG A 131 18.03 2.24 13.53
C ARG A 131 17.11 1.33 14.33
N ARG A 132 16.56 1.83 15.44
CA ARG A 132 15.62 1.08 16.29
C ARG A 132 14.31 0.84 15.58
N ALA A 133 13.74 1.86 14.94
CA ALA A 133 12.48 1.77 14.20
C ALA A 133 12.56 0.72 13.08
N MET A 134 13.63 0.77 12.26
CA MET A 134 13.84 -0.19 11.18
C MET A 134 14.00 -1.62 11.70
N LYS A 135 14.90 -1.86 12.66
CA LYS A 135 15.15 -3.20 13.21
C LYS A 135 13.91 -3.79 13.87
N GLN A 136 13.17 -3.01 14.64
CA GLN A 136 11.95 -3.47 15.30
C GLN A 136 10.89 -3.88 14.27
N SER A 137 10.68 -3.11 13.22
CA SER A 137 9.73 -3.42 12.14
C SER A 137 10.15 -4.67 11.36
N MET A 138 11.45 -4.83 11.11
CA MET A 138 11.98 -6.03 10.45
C MET A 138 11.73 -7.29 11.29
N GLN A 139 12.04 -7.26 12.59
CA GLN A 139 11.79 -8.40 13.48
C GLN A 139 10.31 -8.77 13.56
N LYS A 140 9.38 -7.78 13.57
CA LYS A 140 7.95 -8.05 13.55
C LYS A 140 7.53 -8.74 12.25
N ALA A 141 7.98 -8.24 11.10
CA ALA A 141 7.66 -8.84 9.81
C ALA A 141 8.19 -10.28 9.67
N MET A 142 9.41 -10.55 10.12
CA MET A 142 9.97 -11.91 10.10
C MET A 142 9.20 -12.84 11.03
N LYS A 143 8.80 -12.38 12.22
CA LYS A 143 7.95 -13.15 13.14
C LYS A 143 6.55 -13.41 12.57
N ALA A 144 6.01 -12.50 11.76
CA ALA A 144 4.74 -12.64 11.07
C ALA A 144 4.79 -13.56 9.84
N GLY A 145 5.95 -14.16 9.56
CA GLY A 145 6.13 -15.16 8.50
C GLY A 145 6.62 -14.62 7.16
N ALA A 146 7.14 -13.40 7.10
CA ALA A 146 7.83 -12.92 5.90
C ALA A 146 9.13 -13.70 5.67
N LEU A 147 9.43 -14.10 4.43
CA LEU A 147 10.65 -14.80 4.07
C LEU A 147 11.86 -13.87 3.93
N GLY A 148 11.60 -12.59 3.79
CA GLY A 148 12.62 -11.56 3.77
C GLY A 148 12.05 -10.16 3.78
N ILE A 149 12.79 -9.24 4.36
CA ILE A 149 12.44 -7.82 4.41
C ILE A 149 13.65 -6.94 4.15
N LYS A 150 13.44 -5.86 3.41
CA LYS A 150 14.40 -4.78 3.25
C LYS A 150 13.72 -3.46 3.56
N THR A 151 14.34 -2.68 4.42
CA THR A 151 13.91 -1.32 4.74
C THR A 151 14.99 -0.33 4.33
N ALA A 152 14.62 0.81 3.79
CA ALA A 152 15.53 1.89 3.46
C ALA A 152 14.92 3.23 3.90
N VAL A 153 15.74 4.04 4.54
CA VAL A 153 15.35 5.37 5.02
C VAL A 153 16.33 6.39 4.45
N SER A 154 15.80 7.43 3.83
CA SER A 154 16.59 8.45 3.11
C SER A 154 16.20 9.85 3.55
N GLY A 155 17.18 10.69 3.84
CA GLY A 155 16.98 12.06 4.27
C GLY A 155 18.00 12.52 5.32
N ARG A 156 17.67 13.55 6.08
CA ARG A 156 18.48 14.07 7.19
C ARG A 156 18.27 13.22 8.45
N LEU A 157 18.88 12.04 8.46
CA LEU A 157 18.70 11.06 9.53
C LEU A 157 19.27 11.55 10.87
N GLY A 158 18.40 11.61 11.88
CA GLY A 158 18.75 12.12 13.20
C GLY A 158 19.05 13.63 13.25
N GLY A 159 18.62 14.40 12.22
CA GLY A 159 18.87 15.83 12.13
C GLY A 159 20.24 16.22 11.56
N ALA A 160 20.98 15.26 10.97
CA ALA A 160 22.26 15.54 10.34
C ALA A 160 22.13 16.53 9.18
N ASP A 161 23.13 17.41 8.99
CA ASP A 161 23.08 18.40 7.92
C ASP A 161 23.13 17.78 6.53
N MET A 162 23.94 16.74 6.37
CA MET A 162 24.01 16.01 5.12
C MET A 162 23.00 14.85 5.10
N ALA A 163 22.18 14.83 4.06
CA ALA A 163 21.26 13.73 3.82
C ALA A 163 22.02 12.47 3.42
N ARG A 164 21.56 11.33 3.90
CA ARG A 164 22.09 10.03 3.51
C ARG A 164 20.99 8.98 3.45
N THR A 165 21.30 7.86 2.83
CA THR A 165 20.40 6.69 2.76
C THR A 165 21.02 5.57 3.58
N GLU A 166 20.24 5.06 4.52
CA GLU A 166 20.57 3.86 5.30
C GLU A 166 19.59 2.76 4.97
N PHE A 167 20.07 1.54 4.82
CA PHE A 167 19.21 0.39 4.56
C PHE A 167 19.64 -0.82 5.37
N TYR A 168 18.65 -1.62 5.77
CA TYR A 168 18.84 -2.91 6.42
C TYR A 168 18.06 -3.95 5.65
N LYS A 169 18.57 -5.18 5.63
CA LYS A 169 17.92 -6.34 5.02
C LYS A 169 18.05 -7.54 5.94
N GLU A 170 17.01 -8.39 5.94
CA GLU A 170 16.98 -9.67 6.63
C GLU A 170 16.26 -10.68 5.76
N GLY A 171 16.79 -11.90 5.68
CA GLY A 171 16.26 -12.95 4.80
C GLY A 171 16.58 -12.71 3.32
N THR A 172 15.83 -13.38 2.43
CA THR A 172 16.02 -13.37 0.98
C THR A 172 15.04 -12.43 0.31
N ILE A 173 15.52 -11.60 -0.64
CA ILE A 173 14.63 -10.67 -1.39
C ILE A 173 15.06 -10.69 -2.86
N PRO A 174 14.50 -11.61 -3.66
CA PRO A 174 14.86 -11.77 -5.07
C PRO A 174 14.10 -10.75 -5.92
N LEU A 175 14.60 -9.51 -6.00
CA LEU A 175 13.91 -8.41 -6.71
C LEU A 175 13.77 -8.65 -8.22
N GLN A 176 14.71 -9.37 -8.83
CA GLN A 176 14.71 -9.68 -10.25
C GLN A 176 13.79 -10.86 -10.64
N THR A 177 13.40 -11.70 -9.67
CA THR A 177 12.53 -12.85 -9.94
C THR A 177 11.07 -12.40 -10.05
N LEU A 178 10.49 -12.53 -11.24
CA LEU A 178 9.12 -12.03 -11.51
C LEU A 178 8.04 -12.82 -10.75
N ARG A 179 8.25 -14.13 -10.57
CA ARG A 179 7.33 -14.98 -9.80
C ARG A 179 7.37 -14.77 -8.29
N ALA A 180 8.37 -14.02 -7.77
CA ALA A 180 8.47 -13.69 -6.36
C ALA A 180 7.42 -12.66 -5.97
N ASP A 181 6.57 -12.99 -4.99
CA ASP A 181 5.62 -12.02 -4.44
C ASP A 181 6.33 -11.08 -3.49
N ILE A 182 6.70 -9.92 -4.03
CA ILE A 182 7.32 -8.83 -3.28
C ILE A 182 6.32 -7.71 -3.15
N ASP A 183 5.97 -7.39 -1.91
CA ASP A 183 5.19 -6.23 -1.58
C ASP A 183 6.09 -5.02 -1.38
N TYR A 184 5.63 -3.85 -1.79
CA TYR A 184 6.40 -2.60 -1.73
C TYR A 184 5.55 -1.48 -1.17
N GLY A 185 6.08 -0.81 -0.15
CA GLY A 185 5.48 0.37 0.45
C GLY A 185 6.44 1.55 0.44
N PHE A 186 5.87 2.74 0.26
CA PHE A 186 6.58 4.01 0.35
C PHE A 186 5.77 4.99 1.19
N TYR A 187 6.44 5.66 2.10
CA TYR A 187 5.84 6.73 2.89
C TYR A 187 6.89 7.80 3.25
N GLU A 188 6.42 9.03 3.44
CA GLU A 188 7.27 10.17 3.84
C GLU A 188 6.95 10.55 5.29
N ALA A 189 7.96 10.57 6.14
CA ALA A 189 7.86 11.07 7.51
C ALA A 189 8.13 12.57 7.54
N ASP A 190 7.24 13.34 8.12
CA ASP A 190 7.39 14.78 8.30
C ASP A 190 8.14 15.07 9.60
N THR A 191 9.41 15.45 9.49
CA THR A 191 10.23 15.78 10.65
C THR A 191 10.55 17.27 10.69
N THR A 192 10.97 17.77 11.85
CA THR A 192 11.37 19.18 12.04
C THR A 192 12.53 19.62 11.13
N TYR A 193 13.34 18.65 10.65
CA TYR A 193 14.48 18.89 9.76
C TYR A 193 14.18 18.65 8.28
N GLY A 194 12.93 18.35 7.94
CA GLY A 194 12.47 18.04 6.59
C GLY A 194 11.87 16.63 6.45
N LYS A 195 11.53 16.27 5.23
CA LYS A 195 10.92 14.97 4.94
C LYS A 195 11.97 13.86 4.89
N ILE A 196 11.63 12.73 5.46
CA ILE A 196 12.42 11.49 5.40
C ILE A 196 11.62 10.46 4.64
N GLY A 197 12.14 10.01 3.50
CA GLY A 197 11.52 8.96 2.68
C GLY A 197 11.80 7.57 3.26
N VAL A 198 10.75 6.80 3.48
CA VAL A 198 10.80 5.40 3.95
C VAL A 198 10.35 4.48 2.83
N LYS A 199 11.17 3.48 2.48
CA LYS A 199 10.87 2.45 1.50
C LYS A 199 10.97 1.09 2.14
N VAL A 200 9.97 0.23 1.93
CA VAL A 200 9.92 -1.12 2.49
C VAL A 200 9.63 -2.12 1.38
N TRP A 201 10.36 -3.23 1.37
CA TRP A 201 10.14 -4.38 0.50
C TRP A 201 9.96 -5.61 1.39
N ILE A 202 8.88 -6.34 1.21
CA ILE A 202 8.59 -7.57 1.96
C ILE A 202 8.38 -8.71 0.96
N TYR A 203 9.16 -9.76 1.12
CA TYR A 203 9.05 -10.97 0.33
C TYR A 203 8.17 -11.99 1.05
N LYS A 204 7.08 -12.39 0.40
CA LYS A 204 6.06 -13.31 0.94
C LYS A 204 6.23 -14.75 0.44
N GLY A 205 6.97 -14.96 -0.64
CA GLY A 205 7.17 -16.26 -1.27
C GLY A 205 7.07 -16.22 -2.78
N GLU A 206 7.13 -17.38 -3.43
CA GLU A 206 6.96 -17.49 -4.87
C GLU A 206 5.54 -17.91 -5.23
N VAL A 207 4.96 -17.27 -6.25
CA VAL A 207 3.70 -17.64 -6.86
C VAL A 207 4.00 -18.49 -8.09
N LEU A 208 3.79 -19.79 -7.98
CA LEU A 208 3.94 -20.70 -9.12
C LEU A 208 2.62 -20.78 -9.88
N PRO A 209 2.66 -20.88 -11.23
CA PRO A 209 1.46 -21.09 -12.02
C PRO A 209 0.83 -22.42 -11.62
N THR A 210 -0.39 -22.37 -11.12
CA THR A 210 -1.20 -23.59 -10.93
C THR A 210 -1.48 -24.17 -12.32
N LYS A 211 -1.01 -25.39 -12.61
CA LYS A 211 -1.45 -26.12 -13.78
C LYS A 211 -2.97 -26.22 -13.70
N LYS A 212 -3.69 -25.60 -14.65
CA LYS A 212 -5.08 -25.96 -14.89
C LYS A 212 -5.07 -27.44 -15.22
N VAL A 213 -5.57 -28.27 -14.33
CA VAL A 213 -5.92 -29.64 -14.67
C VAL A 213 -7.10 -29.48 -15.62
N GLU A 214 -6.83 -29.52 -16.93
CA GLU A 214 -7.89 -29.74 -17.91
C GLU A 214 -8.48 -31.09 -17.56
N GLY A 215 -9.66 -31.04 -16.93
CA GLY A 215 -10.46 -32.23 -16.69
C GLY A 215 -10.75 -32.87 -18.02
N GLY A 216 -10.09 -33.99 -18.28
CA GLY A 216 -10.45 -34.83 -19.40
C GLY A 216 -11.87 -35.39 -19.13
N ASP A 217 -12.84 -34.83 -19.82
CA ASP A 217 -14.10 -35.50 -20.04
C ASP A 217 -13.79 -36.77 -20.85
N LYS A 218 -14.05 -37.92 -20.22
CA LYS A 218 -14.28 -39.21 -20.90
C LYS A 218 -15.76 -39.51 -20.82
#